data_7b59d9e70d44333d99c3fd2ad561c76b
#
_entry.id   7b59d9e70d44333d99c3fd2ad561c76b
#
_cell.length_a   1.000
_cell.length_b   1.000
_cell.length_c   1.000
_cell.angle_alpha   90.00
_cell.angle_beta   90.00
_cell.angle_gamma   90.00
#
_symmetry.space_group_name_H-M   'P 1'
#
loop_
_entity.id
_entity.type
_entity.pdbx_description
1 polymer ?
#
loop_
_entity_poly.entity_id
_entity_poly.type
_entity_poly.pdbx_seq_one_letter_code
_entity_poly.pdbx_strand_id
1 'polypeptide(L)'
;MAKAKFERTKPHCNIGTIGHVDHGKTTLTAAITLVLSKRLGGQAVAFDQIDKAPEERERGITISTAHVEYETEHRHYAHVDCPGHADYVKNMITGAAQMDGAILVVAATDGVMAQTKEHILLSRQVGVPYIVVFLNKCDMVDDPELIELVEMEVTEQLEEYGFEGCPIVKGSALKALEDPDGEWGDKIMELMDTVDSYIPDPVRDTDKPFLMPVEDVFTITGRGTVATGRVERGTLHLNDPLEIVGGREENRTTVTTGIEMFRKLLDEAEAGDNIGCLLRGVNRDEIERGQVLCKPGTVTCHKKYTAQVYVLTKDEGGRHTPFFNNYRPQFYFRTTDVTGVVTLPAGTEMCMPGDNVEMTIELIHPIAMEQGLSFAIREGGRTVGSGRVVTIIE
;
A
#
# COMPACT_ATOMS: atom_id res chain seq x y z
N MET A 1 -13.56 -6.11 29.30
CA MET A 1 -14.28 -4.87 28.94
C MET A 1 -14.87 -5.09 27.55
N ALA A 2 -16.10 -4.60 27.28
CA ALA A 2 -16.66 -4.63 25.92
C ALA A 2 -15.81 -3.71 25.02
N LYS A 3 -15.52 -4.16 23.79
CA LYS A 3 -14.83 -3.30 22.82
C LYS A 3 -15.74 -2.13 22.43
N ALA A 4 -15.15 -0.97 22.19
CA ALA A 4 -15.87 0.19 21.68
C ALA A 4 -16.40 -0.12 20.27
N LYS A 5 -17.51 0.51 19.89
CA LYS A 5 -18.05 0.48 18.56
C LYS A 5 -17.42 1.62 17.74
N PHE A 6 -17.11 1.36 16.48
CA PHE A 6 -16.65 2.40 15.56
C PHE A 6 -17.86 3.23 15.10
N GLU A 7 -17.74 4.54 15.14
CA GLU A 7 -18.76 5.46 14.64
C GLU A 7 -18.18 6.26 13.46
N ARG A 8 -18.83 6.20 12.30
CA ARG A 8 -18.44 6.96 11.11
C ARG A 8 -18.92 8.40 11.22
N THR A 9 -18.11 9.26 11.80
CA THR A 9 -18.44 10.69 11.97
C THR A 9 -17.79 11.59 10.91
N LYS A 10 -16.75 11.07 10.23
CA LYS A 10 -15.95 11.80 9.22
C LYS A 10 -15.69 10.93 8.00
N PRO A 11 -15.42 11.51 6.81
CA PRO A 11 -14.93 10.77 5.67
C PRO A 11 -13.65 9.98 6.01
N HIS A 12 -13.53 8.76 5.50
CA HIS A 12 -12.39 7.89 5.73
C HIS A 12 -11.43 7.92 4.54
N CYS A 13 -10.14 8.16 4.83
CA CYS A 13 -9.08 8.20 3.84
C CYS A 13 -7.90 7.32 4.27
N ASN A 14 -7.39 6.52 3.33
CA ASN A 14 -6.20 5.71 3.54
C ASN A 14 -4.98 6.45 2.99
N ILE A 15 -4.03 6.78 3.84
CA ILE A 15 -2.76 7.36 3.43
C ILE A 15 -1.60 6.53 3.98
N GLY A 16 -0.39 6.81 3.55
CA GLY A 16 0.76 6.17 4.14
C GLY A 16 2.06 6.88 3.80
N THR A 17 3.11 6.53 4.54
CA THR A 17 4.46 7.03 4.35
C THR A 17 5.24 6.11 3.42
N ILE A 18 5.86 6.71 2.40
CA ILE A 18 6.77 6.06 1.45
C ILE A 18 8.09 6.86 1.39
N GLY A 19 9.13 6.26 0.85
CA GLY A 19 10.45 6.92 0.71
C GLY A 19 11.61 6.04 1.18
N HIS A 20 12.83 6.55 1.05
CA HIS A 20 14.06 5.83 1.34
C HIS A 20 14.15 5.36 2.81
N VAL A 21 14.97 4.33 3.08
CA VAL A 21 15.35 3.94 4.45
C VAL A 21 16.03 5.14 5.14
N ASP A 22 15.87 5.28 6.45
CA ASP A 22 16.44 6.34 7.28
C ASP A 22 16.00 7.79 6.96
N HIS A 23 15.07 8.01 6.03
CA HIS A 23 14.47 9.32 5.78
C HIS A 23 13.46 9.75 6.86
N GLY A 24 13.10 8.85 7.80
CA GLY A 24 12.29 9.16 8.98
C GLY A 24 10.80 8.97 8.81
N LYS A 25 10.35 8.00 7.98
CA LYS A 25 8.93 7.64 7.76
C LYS A 25 8.20 7.31 9.06
N THR A 26 8.70 6.33 9.80
CA THR A 26 8.12 5.89 11.08
C THR A 26 8.18 6.99 12.14
N THR A 27 9.25 7.79 12.14
CA THR A 27 9.37 8.98 13.00
C THR A 27 8.29 10.00 12.67
N LEU A 28 8.02 10.25 11.38
CA LEU A 28 6.95 11.14 10.94
C LEU A 28 5.58 10.61 11.35
N THR A 29 5.33 9.32 11.15
CA THR A 29 4.08 8.67 11.55
C THR A 29 3.83 8.83 13.06
N ALA A 30 4.86 8.63 13.88
CA ALA A 30 4.78 8.88 15.32
C ALA A 30 4.54 10.37 15.65
N ALA A 31 5.22 11.30 14.95
CA ALA A 31 5.05 12.73 15.14
C ALA A 31 3.62 13.19 14.79
N ILE A 32 3.05 12.71 13.68
CA ILE A 32 1.67 13.01 13.28
C ILE A 32 0.70 12.59 14.40
N THR A 33 0.78 11.35 14.87
CA THR A 33 -0.13 10.87 15.92
C THR A 33 0.00 11.64 17.21
N LEU A 34 1.23 12.01 17.60
CA LEU A 34 1.49 12.77 18.83
C LEU A 34 0.97 14.21 18.73
N VAL A 35 1.30 14.92 17.66
CA VAL A 35 0.88 16.33 17.47
C VAL A 35 -0.64 16.41 17.38
N LEU A 36 -1.28 15.58 16.57
CA LEU A 36 -2.74 15.56 16.46
C LEU A 36 -3.41 15.20 17.79
N SER A 37 -2.87 14.22 18.54
CA SER A 37 -3.45 13.84 19.83
C SER A 37 -3.38 14.96 20.86
N LYS A 38 -2.31 15.76 20.85
CA LYS A 38 -2.17 16.90 21.75
C LYS A 38 -3.05 18.08 21.38
N ARG A 39 -3.15 18.39 20.09
CA ARG A 39 -3.85 19.58 19.60
C ARG A 39 -5.33 19.38 19.35
N LEU A 40 -5.73 18.19 18.87
CA LEU A 40 -7.12 17.88 18.50
C LEU A 40 -7.76 16.80 19.39
N GLY A 41 -6.97 16.14 20.23
CA GLY A 41 -7.39 14.99 21.01
C GLY A 41 -7.17 13.66 20.27
N GLY A 42 -7.39 12.55 20.95
CA GLY A 42 -7.15 11.22 20.40
C GLY A 42 -6.01 10.49 21.12
N GLN A 43 -5.49 9.44 20.49
CA GLN A 43 -4.41 8.63 21.05
C GLN A 43 -3.13 8.79 20.24
N ALA A 44 -2.04 9.14 20.91
CA ALA A 44 -0.71 9.08 20.32
C ALA A 44 -0.23 7.64 20.24
N VAL A 45 0.47 7.30 19.15
CA VAL A 45 1.13 6.01 18.97
C VAL A 45 2.63 6.26 19.01
N ALA A 46 3.31 5.68 19.99
CA ALA A 46 4.75 5.84 20.13
C ALA A 46 5.50 5.04 19.04
N PHE A 47 6.71 5.47 18.68
CA PHE A 47 7.57 4.85 17.68
C PHE A 47 7.72 3.32 17.88
N ASP A 48 7.98 2.90 19.12
CA ASP A 48 8.13 1.49 19.50
C ASP A 48 6.83 0.68 19.44
N GLN A 49 5.70 1.34 19.29
CA GLN A 49 4.39 0.72 19.07
C GLN A 49 4.03 0.61 17.58
N ILE A 50 4.73 1.33 16.71
CA ILE A 50 4.63 1.22 15.26
C ILE A 50 5.52 0.06 14.81
N ASP A 51 6.82 0.14 15.05
CA ASP A 51 7.79 -0.94 14.80
C ASP A 51 7.79 -1.93 15.99
N LYS A 52 6.96 -2.97 15.89
CA LYS A 52 6.69 -3.89 17.01
C LYS A 52 7.58 -5.13 17.02
N ALA A 53 8.01 -5.60 15.85
CA ALA A 53 8.79 -6.83 15.75
C ALA A 53 10.16 -6.66 16.41
N PRO A 54 10.66 -7.68 17.14
CA PRO A 54 12.01 -7.64 17.72
C PRO A 54 13.10 -7.32 16.70
N GLU A 55 12.98 -7.87 15.49
CA GLU A 55 13.91 -7.65 14.38
C GLU A 55 13.89 -6.20 13.85
N GLU A 56 12.71 -5.55 13.83
CA GLU A 56 12.55 -4.14 13.45
C GLU A 56 13.28 -3.23 14.44
N ARG A 57 13.11 -3.50 15.75
CA ARG A 57 13.77 -2.75 16.83
C ARG A 57 15.28 -2.94 16.84
N GLU A 58 15.75 -4.17 16.62
CA GLU A 58 17.18 -4.50 16.61
C GLU A 58 17.89 -3.85 15.42
N ARG A 59 17.26 -3.83 14.25
CA ARG A 59 17.83 -3.28 13.02
C ARG A 59 17.55 -1.80 12.83
N GLY A 60 16.57 -1.22 13.55
CA GLY A 60 16.12 0.16 13.39
C GLY A 60 15.44 0.44 12.04
N ILE A 61 14.88 -0.60 11.40
CA ILE A 61 14.21 -0.51 10.10
C ILE A 61 12.83 -1.15 10.15
N THR A 62 11.84 -0.56 9.47
CA THR A 62 10.52 -1.14 9.29
C THR A 62 10.57 -2.31 8.29
N ILE A 63 10.09 -3.46 8.68
CA ILE A 63 10.04 -4.70 7.88
C ILE A 63 8.62 -4.95 7.36
N SER A 64 7.64 -4.88 8.24
CA SER A 64 6.23 -5.09 7.94
C SER A 64 5.48 -3.78 7.91
N THR A 65 4.42 -3.70 7.11
CA THR A 65 3.54 -2.53 7.14
C THR A 65 2.86 -2.42 8.51
N ALA A 66 2.88 -1.23 9.10
CA ALA A 66 2.16 -0.93 10.31
C ALA A 66 0.96 -0.04 9.99
N HIS A 67 -0.16 -0.30 10.66
CA HIS A 67 -1.38 0.49 10.50
C HIS A 67 -1.66 1.26 11.78
N VAL A 68 -1.81 2.57 11.67
CA VAL A 68 -2.23 3.46 12.75
C VAL A 68 -3.45 4.27 12.33
N GLU A 69 -4.26 4.69 13.30
CA GLU A 69 -5.41 5.56 13.05
C GLU A 69 -5.21 6.91 13.74
N TYR A 70 -5.71 7.95 13.12
CA TYR A 70 -5.83 9.28 13.70
C TYR A 70 -6.87 10.12 12.95
N GLU A 71 -7.22 11.26 13.50
CA GLU A 71 -8.20 12.16 12.91
C GLU A 71 -7.64 13.59 12.85
N THR A 72 -8.01 14.30 11.77
CA THR A 72 -7.98 15.74 11.68
C THR A 72 -9.36 16.31 12.04
N GLU A 73 -9.55 17.62 11.93
CA GLU A 73 -10.89 18.21 12.06
C GLU A 73 -11.84 17.72 10.96
N HIS A 74 -11.31 17.35 9.79
CA HIS A 74 -12.07 17.06 8.58
C HIS A 74 -12.23 15.57 8.29
N ARG A 75 -11.21 14.73 8.62
CA ARG A 75 -11.13 13.34 8.18
C ARG A 75 -10.66 12.37 9.24
N HIS A 76 -11.09 11.13 9.09
CA HIS A 76 -10.51 9.97 9.77
C HIS A 76 -9.51 9.28 8.83
N TYR A 77 -8.29 9.06 9.32
CA TYR A 77 -7.21 8.46 8.54
C TYR A 77 -6.85 7.06 9.05
N ALA A 78 -6.75 6.12 8.11
CA ALA A 78 -5.94 4.92 8.27
C ALA A 78 -4.59 5.18 7.62
N HIS A 79 -3.52 5.15 8.41
CA HIS A 79 -2.17 5.41 7.95
C HIS A 79 -1.36 4.11 7.90
N VAL A 80 -0.78 3.84 6.74
CA VAL A 80 0.08 2.68 6.48
C VAL A 80 1.54 3.14 6.49
N ASP A 81 2.30 2.76 7.52
CA ASP A 81 3.74 2.98 7.53
C ASP A 81 4.44 1.89 6.72
N CYS A 82 5.06 2.27 5.60
CA CYS A 82 5.69 1.34 4.66
C CYS A 82 7.18 1.17 4.93
N PRO A 83 7.73 -0.07 4.77
CA PRO A 83 9.16 -0.28 4.83
C PRO A 83 9.89 0.49 3.73
N GLY A 84 11.08 1.01 4.04
CA GLY A 84 11.92 1.75 3.09
C GLY A 84 13.00 0.91 2.43
N HIS A 85 13.34 -0.26 2.98
CA HIS A 85 14.45 -1.07 2.52
C HIS A 85 14.07 -1.93 1.30
N ALA A 86 15.00 -2.05 0.34
CA ALA A 86 14.78 -2.79 -0.91
C ALA A 86 14.35 -4.26 -0.73
N ASP A 87 14.81 -4.92 0.35
CA ASP A 87 14.44 -6.32 0.63
C ASP A 87 12.94 -6.49 0.97
N TYR A 88 12.26 -5.42 1.39
CA TYR A 88 10.86 -5.44 1.82
C TYR A 88 9.89 -4.76 0.85
N VAL A 89 10.32 -4.54 -0.38
CA VAL A 89 9.50 -3.90 -1.44
C VAL A 89 8.15 -4.60 -1.64
N LYS A 90 8.07 -5.92 -1.46
CA LYS A 90 6.79 -6.65 -1.49
C LYS A 90 5.78 -6.10 -0.48
N ASN A 91 6.21 -5.80 0.73
CA ASN A 91 5.35 -5.22 1.76
C ASN A 91 5.00 -3.76 1.44
N MET A 92 5.95 -3.01 0.87
CA MET A 92 5.71 -1.65 0.37
C MET A 92 4.64 -1.64 -0.73
N ILE A 93 4.73 -2.53 -1.73
CA ILE A 93 3.73 -2.66 -2.81
C ILE A 93 2.34 -2.95 -2.23
N THR A 94 2.26 -3.90 -1.29
CA THR A 94 1.00 -4.26 -0.65
C THR A 94 0.41 -3.09 0.15
N GLY A 95 1.25 -2.36 0.88
CA GLY A 95 0.83 -1.17 1.62
C GLY A 95 0.39 -0.03 0.69
N ALA A 96 1.19 0.28 -0.33
CA ALA A 96 0.88 1.36 -1.27
C ALA A 96 -0.40 1.10 -2.07
N ALA A 97 -0.69 -0.15 -2.42
CA ALA A 97 -1.93 -0.51 -3.12
C ALA A 97 -3.22 -0.20 -2.33
N GLN A 98 -3.09 0.06 -1.03
CA GLN A 98 -4.22 0.41 -0.15
C GLN A 98 -4.44 1.91 -0.01
N MET A 99 -3.51 2.75 -0.48
CA MET A 99 -3.51 4.18 -0.24
C MET A 99 -4.40 4.94 -1.23
N ASP A 100 -5.14 5.90 -0.72
CA ASP A 100 -5.86 6.90 -1.51
C ASP A 100 -4.94 8.10 -1.84
N GLY A 101 -3.84 8.22 -1.10
CA GLY A 101 -2.73 9.14 -1.31
C GLY A 101 -1.54 8.76 -0.45
N ALA A 102 -0.35 9.23 -0.80
CA ALA A 102 0.88 8.94 -0.07
C ALA A 102 1.60 10.20 0.40
N ILE A 103 2.31 10.10 1.51
CA ILE A 103 3.27 11.10 1.98
C ILE A 103 4.67 10.58 1.62
N LEU A 104 5.30 11.21 0.65
CA LEU A 104 6.69 10.92 0.27
C LEU A 104 7.63 11.63 1.24
N VAL A 105 8.37 10.88 2.03
CA VAL A 105 9.33 11.41 2.99
C VAL A 105 10.73 11.41 2.38
N VAL A 106 11.30 12.60 2.25
CA VAL A 106 12.66 12.82 1.74
C VAL A 106 13.45 13.58 2.79
N ALA A 107 14.64 13.11 3.16
CA ALA A 107 15.52 13.85 4.06
C ALA A 107 16.21 14.97 3.29
N ALA A 108 16.13 16.22 3.81
CA ALA A 108 16.79 17.38 3.23
C ALA A 108 18.32 17.23 3.18
N THR A 109 18.89 16.39 4.06
CA THR A 109 20.33 16.10 4.11
C THR A 109 20.81 15.18 2.99
N ASP A 110 19.92 14.33 2.43
CA ASP A 110 20.29 13.22 1.55
C ASP A 110 19.72 13.39 0.13
N GLY A 111 18.63 14.16 -0.02
CA GLY A 111 17.94 14.36 -1.31
C GLY A 111 17.25 13.10 -1.82
N VAL A 112 17.10 13.01 -3.15
CA VAL A 112 16.46 11.88 -3.81
C VAL A 112 17.41 10.68 -3.90
N MET A 113 17.05 9.59 -3.22
CA MET A 113 17.84 8.37 -3.18
C MET A 113 17.21 7.27 -4.06
N ALA A 114 17.94 6.16 -4.25
CA ALA A 114 17.50 5.07 -5.13
C ALA A 114 16.12 4.51 -4.78
N GLN A 115 15.85 4.26 -3.47
CA GLN A 115 14.53 3.77 -3.08
C GLN A 115 13.44 4.87 -3.13
N THR A 116 13.80 6.15 -3.07
CA THR A 116 12.85 7.26 -3.31
C THR A 116 12.27 7.13 -4.71
N LYS A 117 13.14 6.97 -5.72
CA LYS A 117 12.74 6.76 -7.13
C LYS A 117 11.90 5.48 -7.30
N GLU A 118 12.36 4.37 -6.71
CA GLU A 118 11.63 3.10 -6.77
C GLU A 118 10.24 3.21 -6.13
N HIS A 119 10.10 3.90 -4.99
CA HIS A 119 8.81 4.08 -4.33
C HIS A 119 7.85 4.97 -5.10
N ILE A 120 8.33 6.05 -5.74
CA ILE A 120 7.50 6.89 -6.62
C ILE A 120 6.98 6.06 -7.80
N LEU A 121 7.88 5.33 -8.46
CA LEU A 121 7.53 4.45 -9.58
C LEU A 121 6.49 3.39 -9.17
N LEU A 122 6.73 2.69 -8.07
CA LEU A 122 5.81 1.66 -7.57
C LEU A 122 4.45 2.24 -7.19
N SER A 123 4.42 3.40 -6.54
CA SER A 123 3.18 4.10 -6.21
C SER A 123 2.36 4.41 -7.46
N ARG A 124 3.02 4.84 -8.54
CA ARG A 124 2.37 5.04 -9.84
C ARG A 124 1.79 3.73 -10.40
N GLN A 125 2.55 2.65 -10.32
CA GLN A 125 2.15 1.34 -10.85
C GLN A 125 0.98 0.71 -10.10
N VAL A 126 0.95 0.82 -8.76
CA VAL A 126 -0.16 0.31 -7.96
C VAL A 126 -1.37 1.24 -7.93
N GLY A 127 -1.26 2.43 -8.55
CA GLY A 127 -2.36 3.34 -8.74
C GLY A 127 -2.61 4.32 -7.60
N VAL A 128 -1.60 4.65 -6.79
CA VAL A 128 -1.69 5.77 -5.83
C VAL A 128 -1.91 7.06 -6.62
N PRO A 129 -3.03 7.76 -6.41
CA PRO A 129 -3.39 8.89 -7.27
C PRO A 129 -2.74 10.22 -6.89
N TYR A 130 -2.37 10.39 -5.61
CA TYR A 130 -1.88 11.66 -5.06
C TYR A 130 -0.66 11.45 -4.18
N ILE A 131 0.33 12.36 -4.28
CA ILE A 131 1.51 12.39 -3.41
C ILE A 131 1.65 13.79 -2.82
N VAL A 132 1.83 13.85 -1.49
CA VAL A 132 2.27 15.03 -0.76
C VAL A 132 3.70 14.76 -0.29
N VAL A 133 4.60 15.72 -0.44
CA VAL A 133 6.00 15.57 -0.02
C VAL A 133 6.20 16.15 1.38
N PHE A 134 6.85 15.41 2.26
CA PHE A 134 7.40 15.93 3.50
C PHE A 134 8.91 15.93 3.42
N LEU A 135 9.49 17.12 3.28
CA LEU A 135 10.94 17.33 3.31
C LEU A 135 11.39 17.36 4.76
N ASN A 136 11.91 16.20 5.22
CA ASN A 136 12.25 15.96 6.63
C ASN A 136 13.69 16.35 6.94
N LYS A 137 14.04 16.44 8.23
CA LYS A 137 15.37 16.81 8.76
C LYS A 137 15.84 18.20 8.34
N CYS A 138 14.93 19.13 8.08
CA CYS A 138 15.29 20.51 7.74
C CYS A 138 16.04 21.23 8.87
N ASP A 139 15.89 20.78 10.12
CA ASP A 139 16.65 21.25 11.28
C ASP A 139 18.16 20.96 11.21
N MET A 140 18.59 20.07 10.32
CA MET A 140 20.00 19.69 10.14
C MET A 140 20.67 20.40 8.96
N VAL A 141 19.96 21.24 8.22
CA VAL A 141 20.47 21.96 7.04
C VAL A 141 20.41 23.46 7.30
N ASP A 142 21.57 24.07 7.49
CA ASP A 142 21.69 25.51 7.79
C ASP A 142 21.56 26.39 6.53
N ASP A 143 21.83 25.82 5.35
CA ASP A 143 21.82 26.55 4.09
C ASP A 143 20.46 26.40 3.37
N PRO A 144 19.66 27.49 3.27
CA PRO A 144 18.38 27.45 2.56
C PRO A 144 18.48 27.06 1.09
N GLU A 145 19.61 27.38 0.41
CA GLU A 145 19.79 27.08 -1.02
C GLU A 145 19.89 25.56 -1.23
N LEU A 146 20.44 24.81 -0.27
CA LEU A 146 20.46 23.33 -0.34
C LEU A 146 19.06 22.74 -0.21
N ILE A 147 18.21 23.32 0.63
CA ILE A 147 16.81 22.89 0.76
C ILE A 147 16.05 23.12 -0.55
N GLU A 148 16.24 24.29 -1.19
CA GLU A 148 15.61 24.62 -2.48
C GLU A 148 16.08 23.68 -3.60
N LEU A 149 17.36 23.30 -3.61
CA LEU A 149 17.89 22.32 -4.57
C LEU A 149 17.23 20.94 -4.42
N VAL A 150 17.05 20.48 -3.18
CA VAL A 150 16.38 19.20 -2.92
C VAL A 150 14.90 19.27 -3.31
N GLU A 151 14.22 20.39 -3.08
CA GLU A 151 12.84 20.61 -3.53
C GLU A 151 12.74 20.49 -5.05
N MET A 152 13.66 21.14 -5.78
CA MET A 152 13.69 21.04 -7.25
C MET A 152 13.93 19.60 -7.72
N GLU A 153 14.90 18.88 -7.13
CA GLU A 153 15.20 17.49 -7.47
C GLU A 153 13.99 16.57 -7.23
N VAL A 154 13.29 16.73 -6.10
CA VAL A 154 12.09 15.94 -5.77
C VAL A 154 10.96 16.24 -6.75
N THR A 155 10.76 17.52 -7.09
CA THR A 155 9.72 17.94 -8.03
C THR A 155 9.98 17.35 -9.41
N GLU A 156 11.21 17.48 -9.94
CA GLU A 156 11.61 16.91 -11.23
C GLU A 156 11.38 15.40 -11.27
N GLN A 157 11.76 14.71 -10.20
CA GLN A 157 11.57 13.26 -10.12
C GLN A 157 10.10 12.84 -10.08
N LEU A 158 9.23 13.58 -9.38
CA LEU A 158 7.79 13.31 -9.35
C LEU A 158 7.13 13.56 -10.71
N GLU A 159 7.50 14.65 -11.39
CA GLU A 159 7.01 14.99 -12.73
C GLU A 159 7.41 13.95 -13.77
N GLU A 160 8.64 13.41 -13.70
CA GLU A 160 9.13 12.33 -14.55
C GLU A 160 8.24 11.09 -14.48
N TYR A 161 7.70 10.77 -13.29
CA TYR A 161 6.77 9.64 -13.09
C TYR A 161 5.29 10.03 -13.20
N GLY A 162 4.99 11.26 -13.65
CA GLY A 162 3.63 11.73 -13.96
C GLY A 162 2.82 12.15 -12.71
N PHE A 163 3.50 12.59 -11.65
CA PHE A 163 2.90 13.27 -10.51
C PHE A 163 3.20 14.76 -10.60
N GLU A 164 2.28 15.54 -11.15
CA GLU A 164 2.46 16.97 -11.36
C GLU A 164 1.88 17.78 -10.19
N GLY A 165 2.55 18.89 -9.84
CA GLY A 165 2.05 19.86 -8.85
C GLY A 165 1.92 19.30 -7.44
N CYS A 166 2.75 18.34 -7.05
CA CYS A 166 2.76 17.79 -5.70
C CYS A 166 3.19 18.85 -4.68
N PRO A 167 2.39 19.11 -3.63
CA PRO A 167 2.78 20.07 -2.59
C PRO A 167 3.93 19.51 -1.74
N ILE A 168 4.83 20.43 -1.31
CA ILE A 168 5.97 20.10 -0.47
C ILE A 168 5.86 20.87 0.84
N VAL A 169 5.90 20.15 1.97
CA VAL A 169 5.97 20.72 3.31
C VAL A 169 7.33 20.43 3.92
N LYS A 170 8.00 21.47 4.43
CA LYS A 170 9.32 21.37 5.07
C LYS A 170 9.16 21.20 6.57
N GLY A 171 9.93 20.28 7.18
CA GLY A 171 9.82 20.05 8.61
C GLY A 171 10.92 19.19 9.21
N SER A 172 10.77 18.92 10.49
CA SER A 172 11.57 17.96 11.24
C SER A 172 10.66 17.12 12.13
N ALA A 173 10.47 15.85 11.74
CA ALA A 173 9.64 14.92 12.49
C ALA A 173 10.20 14.66 13.90
N LEU A 174 11.54 14.58 14.03
CA LEU A 174 12.19 14.37 15.32
C LEU A 174 11.96 15.54 16.26
N LYS A 175 12.14 16.76 15.77
CA LYS A 175 11.92 17.99 16.57
C LYS A 175 10.45 18.17 16.94
N ALA A 176 9.53 17.78 16.06
CA ALA A 176 8.10 17.79 16.37
C ALA A 176 7.74 16.77 17.46
N LEU A 177 8.46 15.63 17.57
CA LEU A 177 8.29 14.68 18.69
C LEU A 177 8.83 15.26 20.01
N GLU A 178 9.96 16.02 19.97
CA GLU A 178 10.55 16.64 21.13
C GLU A 178 9.66 17.79 21.67
N ASP A 179 9.14 18.63 20.78
CA ASP A 179 8.24 19.76 21.11
C ASP A 179 7.03 19.82 20.13
N PRO A 180 5.96 19.07 20.42
CA PRO A 180 4.76 19.05 19.57
C PRO A 180 3.98 20.37 19.51
N ASP A 181 4.18 21.26 20.47
CA ASP A 181 3.51 22.56 20.54
C ASP A 181 4.34 23.69 19.92
N GLY A 182 5.60 23.41 19.56
CA GLY A 182 6.53 24.34 18.95
C GLY A 182 6.41 24.44 17.43
N GLU A 183 7.33 25.20 16.82
CA GLU A 183 7.38 25.49 15.38
C GLU A 183 7.32 24.23 14.50
N TRP A 184 8.05 23.17 14.88
CA TRP A 184 8.07 21.93 14.11
C TRP A 184 6.76 21.13 14.25
N GLY A 185 6.05 21.28 15.38
CA GLY A 185 4.69 20.78 15.53
C GLY A 185 3.71 21.51 14.60
N ASP A 186 3.89 22.84 14.38
CA ASP A 186 3.10 23.60 13.41
C ASP A 186 3.32 23.09 11.99
N LYS A 187 4.54 22.65 11.65
CA LYS A 187 4.84 22.03 10.34
C LYS A 187 4.15 20.67 10.14
N ILE A 188 3.94 19.90 11.19
CA ILE A 188 3.12 18.68 11.13
C ILE A 188 1.65 19.02 10.90
N MET A 189 1.12 20.06 11.53
CA MET A 189 -0.25 20.52 11.26
C MET A 189 -0.39 21.01 9.82
N GLU A 190 0.58 21.84 9.32
CA GLU A 190 0.61 22.27 7.92
C GLU A 190 0.63 21.09 6.94
N LEU A 191 1.38 20.03 7.26
CA LEU A 191 1.36 18.79 6.46
C LEU A 191 -0.05 18.17 6.42
N MET A 192 -0.71 18.05 7.56
CA MET A 192 -2.04 17.44 7.61
C MET A 192 -3.11 18.30 6.96
N ASP A 193 -3.04 19.63 7.09
CA ASP A 193 -3.91 20.58 6.39
C ASP A 193 -3.70 20.50 4.86
N THR A 194 -2.44 20.30 4.43
CA THR A 194 -2.09 20.10 3.03
C THR A 194 -2.65 18.78 2.52
N VAL A 195 -2.54 17.70 3.28
CA VAL A 195 -3.13 16.39 2.96
C VAL A 195 -4.65 16.48 2.86
N ASP A 196 -5.31 17.14 3.83
CA ASP A 196 -6.76 17.34 3.85
C ASP A 196 -7.26 18.12 2.62
N SER A 197 -6.51 19.11 2.16
CA SER A 197 -6.90 19.97 1.05
C SER A 197 -6.53 19.43 -0.33
N TYR A 198 -5.37 18.76 -0.45
CA TYR A 198 -4.85 18.30 -1.74
C TYR A 198 -5.41 16.93 -2.17
N ILE A 199 -5.61 16.01 -1.23
CA ILE A 199 -6.16 14.69 -1.52
C ILE A 199 -7.70 14.80 -1.43
N PRO A 200 -8.46 14.56 -2.53
CA PRO A 200 -9.93 14.60 -2.48
C PRO A 200 -10.50 13.44 -1.67
N ASP A 201 -11.76 13.57 -1.25
CA ASP A 201 -12.47 12.45 -0.63
C ASP A 201 -12.57 11.28 -1.61
N PRO A 202 -12.13 10.07 -1.20
CA PRO A 202 -12.10 8.94 -2.11
C PRO A 202 -13.52 8.49 -2.51
N VAL A 203 -13.71 8.26 -3.81
CA VAL A 203 -14.94 7.64 -4.32
C VAL A 203 -14.88 6.14 -4.06
N ARG A 204 -15.88 5.60 -3.36
CA ARG A 204 -15.94 4.19 -2.95
C ARG A 204 -16.96 3.41 -3.78
N ASP A 205 -16.52 2.27 -4.30
CA ASP A 205 -17.37 1.31 -5.05
C ASP A 205 -18.19 0.43 -4.10
N THR A 206 -19.10 1.02 -3.32
CA THR A 206 -19.91 0.30 -2.32
C THR A 206 -21.01 -0.56 -2.93
N ASP A 207 -21.49 -0.22 -4.13
CA ASP A 207 -22.58 -0.94 -4.82
C ASP A 207 -22.12 -2.25 -5.51
N LYS A 208 -20.81 -2.47 -5.65
CA LYS A 208 -20.26 -3.70 -6.23
C LYS A 208 -20.30 -4.84 -5.23
N PRO A 209 -20.22 -6.12 -5.70
CA PRO A 209 -20.07 -7.26 -4.81
C PRO A 209 -18.79 -7.12 -3.94
N PHE A 210 -18.91 -7.43 -2.65
CA PHE A 210 -17.79 -7.36 -1.70
C PHE A 210 -16.57 -8.13 -2.18
N LEU A 211 -15.41 -7.51 -2.03
CA LEU A 211 -14.09 -8.09 -2.25
C LEU A 211 -13.06 -7.47 -1.31
N MET A 212 -12.28 -8.31 -0.62
CA MET A 212 -11.17 -7.93 0.24
C MET A 212 -9.97 -8.86 -0.01
N PRO A 213 -8.85 -8.35 -0.54
CA PRO A 213 -7.58 -9.10 -0.57
C PRO A 213 -7.07 -9.39 0.84
N VAL A 214 -6.61 -10.62 1.07
CA VAL A 214 -6.06 -11.02 2.37
C VAL A 214 -4.60 -10.60 2.47
N GLU A 215 -4.28 -9.82 3.50
CA GLU A 215 -2.93 -9.32 3.78
C GLU A 215 -2.22 -10.14 4.84
N ASP A 216 -2.93 -10.42 5.91
CA ASP A 216 -2.41 -11.21 7.02
C ASP A 216 -3.52 -12.08 7.62
N VAL A 217 -3.11 -13.17 8.26
CA VAL A 217 -4.01 -14.12 8.90
C VAL A 217 -3.44 -14.51 10.24
N PHE A 218 -4.23 -14.38 11.28
CA PHE A 218 -3.85 -14.80 12.62
C PHE A 218 -5.03 -15.44 13.37
N THR A 219 -4.73 -16.09 14.47
CA THR A 219 -5.74 -16.75 15.31
C THR A 219 -5.89 -16.01 16.63
N ILE A 220 -7.12 -15.74 17.02
CA ILE A 220 -7.45 -15.23 18.34
C ILE A 220 -7.92 -16.41 19.20
N THR A 221 -7.21 -16.69 20.29
CA THR A 221 -7.55 -17.77 21.20
C THR A 221 -9.00 -17.66 21.67
N GLY A 222 -9.79 -18.71 21.49
CA GLY A 222 -11.20 -18.77 21.87
C GLY A 222 -12.18 -18.03 20.95
N ARG A 223 -11.68 -17.35 19.87
CA ARG A 223 -12.55 -16.65 18.91
C ARG A 223 -12.45 -17.23 17.49
N GLY A 224 -11.28 -17.66 17.05
CA GLY A 224 -11.05 -18.27 15.75
C GLY A 224 -10.06 -17.50 14.85
N THR A 225 -10.11 -17.77 13.57
CA THR A 225 -9.21 -17.20 12.55
C THR A 225 -9.72 -15.84 12.09
N VAL A 226 -8.81 -14.87 12.04
CA VAL A 226 -9.05 -13.53 11.53
C VAL A 226 -8.20 -13.32 10.28
N ALA A 227 -8.83 -12.89 9.20
CA ALA A 227 -8.16 -12.39 8.01
C ALA A 227 -8.23 -10.86 7.99
N THR A 228 -7.10 -10.21 7.75
CA THR A 228 -7.03 -8.75 7.62
C THR A 228 -6.84 -8.33 6.19
N GLY A 229 -7.32 -7.15 5.85
CA GLY A 229 -7.14 -6.53 4.56
C GLY A 229 -7.94 -5.25 4.42
N ARG A 230 -7.69 -4.52 3.33
CA ARG A 230 -8.53 -3.40 2.91
C ARG A 230 -9.68 -3.91 2.05
N VAL A 231 -10.89 -3.46 2.32
CA VAL A 231 -12.02 -3.72 1.44
C VAL A 231 -11.81 -2.98 0.11
N GLU A 232 -11.61 -3.73 -0.96
CA GLU A 232 -11.37 -3.17 -2.31
C GLU A 232 -12.66 -2.59 -2.89
N ARG A 233 -13.78 -3.28 -2.69
CA ARG A 233 -15.12 -2.87 -3.15
C ARG A 233 -16.22 -3.56 -2.36
N GLY A 234 -17.43 -2.99 -2.47
CA GLY A 234 -18.65 -3.53 -1.88
C GLY A 234 -18.77 -3.24 -0.38
N THR A 235 -19.79 -3.86 0.20
CA THR A 235 -20.13 -3.76 1.62
C THR A 235 -20.22 -5.16 2.21
N LEU A 236 -19.78 -5.34 3.44
CA LEU A 236 -19.83 -6.58 4.21
C LEU A 236 -20.58 -6.37 5.52
N HIS A 237 -21.60 -7.17 5.78
CA HIS A 237 -22.33 -7.17 7.04
C HIS A 237 -21.98 -8.38 7.90
N LEU A 238 -22.28 -8.29 9.19
CA LEU A 238 -22.17 -9.43 10.09
C LEU A 238 -23.07 -10.58 9.62
N ASN A 239 -22.50 -11.78 9.63
CA ASN A 239 -23.11 -13.05 9.18
C ASN A 239 -23.31 -13.16 7.66
N ASP A 240 -22.74 -12.27 6.86
CA ASP A 240 -22.71 -12.46 5.42
C ASP A 240 -21.90 -13.71 5.04
N PRO A 241 -22.39 -14.49 4.05
CA PRO A 241 -21.63 -15.59 3.48
C PRO A 241 -20.47 -15.05 2.65
N LEU A 242 -19.30 -15.66 2.82
CA LEU A 242 -18.07 -15.33 2.11
C LEU A 242 -17.49 -16.55 1.41
N GLU A 243 -16.73 -16.31 0.38
CA GLU A 243 -15.93 -17.29 -0.33
C GLU A 243 -14.45 -16.88 -0.26
N ILE A 244 -13.59 -17.85 0.04
CA ILE A 244 -12.12 -17.73 0.00
C ILE A 244 -11.67 -18.21 -1.36
N VAL A 245 -11.06 -17.33 -2.15
CA VAL A 245 -10.69 -17.58 -3.55
C VAL A 245 -9.19 -17.34 -3.75
N GLY A 246 -8.52 -18.26 -4.44
CA GLY A 246 -7.09 -18.18 -4.74
C GLY A 246 -6.24 -19.23 -4.02
N GLY A 247 -5.06 -19.52 -4.60
CA GLY A 247 -4.05 -20.40 -4.01
C GLY A 247 -4.40 -21.89 -3.92
N ARG A 248 -5.65 -22.28 -4.18
CA ARG A 248 -6.16 -23.67 -4.13
C ARG A 248 -7.04 -23.97 -5.33
N GLU A 249 -7.21 -25.26 -5.65
CA GLU A 249 -8.08 -25.70 -6.73
C GLU A 249 -9.58 -25.50 -6.41
N GLU A 250 -9.95 -25.63 -5.13
CA GLU A 250 -11.33 -25.47 -4.68
C GLU A 250 -11.49 -24.26 -3.78
N ASN A 251 -12.49 -23.45 -4.07
CA ASN A 251 -12.89 -22.33 -3.23
C ASN A 251 -13.58 -22.85 -1.95
N ARG A 252 -13.42 -22.12 -0.87
CA ARG A 252 -14.03 -22.45 0.42
C ARG A 252 -15.04 -21.40 0.83
N THR A 253 -16.23 -21.82 1.22
CA THR A 253 -17.26 -20.93 1.79
C THR A 253 -17.10 -20.81 3.31
N THR A 254 -17.35 -19.63 3.83
CA THR A 254 -17.36 -19.32 5.25
C THR A 254 -18.40 -18.22 5.55
N VAL A 255 -18.45 -17.78 6.80
CA VAL A 255 -19.34 -16.69 7.24
C VAL A 255 -18.54 -15.77 8.14
N THR A 256 -18.69 -14.46 7.95
CA THR A 256 -18.10 -13.48 8.87
C THR A 256 -18.90 -13.42 10.17
N THR A 257 -18.23 -13.58 11.31
CA THR A 257 -18.87 -13.56 12.63
C THR A 257 -18.48 -12.34 13.45
N GLY A 258 -17.55 -11.54 12.94
CA GLY A 258 -17.12 -10.29 13.55
C GLY A 258 -16.32 -9.47 12.57
N ILE A 259 -16.49 -8.17 12.62
CA ILE A 259 -15.76 -7.19 11.84
C ILE A 259 -15.14 -6.19 12.82
N GLU A 260 -13.84 -5.96 12.69
CA GLU A 260 -13.12 -5.03 13.55
C GLU A 260 -12.23 -4.12 12.71
N MET A 261 -12.19 -2.84 13.06
CA MET A 261 -11.25 -1.86 12.51
C MET A 261 -10.61 -1.12 13.68
N PHE A 262 -9.27 -1.10 13.75
CA PHE A 262 -8.50 -0.48 14.85
C PHE A 262 -8.99 -0.89 16.25
N ARG A 263 -9.25 -2.20 16.42
CA ARG A 263 -9.77 -2.82 17.68
C ARG A 263 -11.18 -2.37 18.10
N LYS A 264 -11.89 -1.61 17.27
CA LYS A 264 -13.29 -1.23 17.44
C LYS A 264 -14.18 -2.18 16.63
N LEU A 265 -15.38 -2.49 17.14
CA LEU A 265 -16.35 -3.36 16.46
C LEU A 265 -17.10 -2.56 15.39
N LEU A 266 -17.32 -3.19 14.23
CA LEU A 266 -18.18 -2.68 13.17
C LEU A 266 -19.39 -3.61 12.99
N ASP A 267 -20.54 -3.03 12.66
CA ASP A 267 -21.71 -3.79 12.21
C ASP A 267 -21.62 -4.09 10.72
N GLU A 268 -21.01 -3.16 9.97
CA GLU A 268 -20.73 -3.27 8.54
C GLU A 268 -19.38 -2.67 8.19
N ALA A 269 -18.75 -3.20 7.14
CA ALA A 269 -17.56 -2.65 6.53
C ALA A 269 -17.86 -2.30 5.07
N GLU A 270 -17.28 -1.23 4.58
CA GLU A 270 -17.45 -0.76 3.21
C GLU A 270 -16.12 -0.55 2.49
N ALA A 271 -16.18 -0.42 1.16
CA ALA A 271 -15.01 -0.16 0.34
C ALA A 271 -14.14 0.95 0.94
N GLY A 272 -12.85 0.68 1.09
CA GLY A 272 -11.87 1.57 1.72
C GLY A 272 -11.52 1.22 3.16
N ASP A 273 -12.33 0.48 3.89
CA ASP A 273 -12.04 0.11 5.28
C ASP A 273 -10.91 -0.91 5.38
N ASN A 274 -10.01 -0.70 6.34
CA ASN A 274 -9.00 -1.68 6.73
C ASN A 274 -9.53 -2.50 7.90
N ILE A 275 -9.93 -3.75 7.64
CA ILE A 275 -10.64 -4.57 8.61
C ILE A 275 -9.95 -5.87 8.94
N GLY A 276 -10.25 -6.38 10.14
CA GLY A 276 -10.09 -7.77 10.51
C GLY A 276 -11.45 -8.47 10.47
N CYS A 277 -11.56 -9.48 9.62
CA CYS A 277 -12.76 -10.28 9.43
C CYS A 277 -12.62 -11.61 10.18
N LEU A 278 -13.44 -11.84 11.19
CA LEU A 278 -13.47 -13.09 11.95
C LEU A 278 -14.29 -14.13 11.18
N LEU A 279 -13.66 -15.26 10.83
CA LEU A 279 -14.21 -16.28 9.96
C LEU A 279 -14.68 -17.50 10.75
N ARG A 280 -15.87 -18.02 10.42
CA ARG A 280 -16.45 -19.21 11.05
C ARG A 280 -15.89 -20.49 10.43
N GLY A 281 -15.38 -21.41 11.27
CA GLY A 281 -15.00 -22.75 10.84
C GLY A 281 -13.82 -22.80 9.87
N VAL A 282 -12.98 -21.76 9.85
CA VAL A 282 -11.75 -21.70 9.07
C VAL A 282 -10.56 -21.75 10.01
N ASN A 283 -9.65 -22.71 9.79
CA ASN A 283 -8.40 -22.79 10.50
C ASN A 283 -7.35 -21.87 9.87
N ARG A 284 -6.27 -21.55 10.62
CA ARG A 284 -5.19 -20.65 10.18
C ARG A 284 -4.48 -21.15 8.92
N ASP A 285 -4.36 -22.45 8.74
CA ASP A 285 -3.73 -23.14 7.60
C ASP A 285 -4.63 -23.29 6.39
N GLU A 286 -5.90 -22.88 6.50
CA GLU A 286 -6.89 -22.97 5.43
C GLU A 286 -7.10 -21.66 4.67
N ILE A 287 -6.51 -20.60 5.15
CA ILE A 287 -6.50 -19.27 4.52
C ILE A 287 -5.11 -18.65 4.64
N GLU A 288 -4.66 -17.96 3.59
CA GLU A 288 -3.33 -17.38 3.53
C GLU A 288 -3.33 -16.01 2.84
N ARG A 289 -2.27 -15.25 3.04
CA ARG A 289 -2.00 -14.00 2.33
C ARG A 289 -2.01 -14.27 0.82
N GLY A 290 -2.62 -13.36 0.07
CA GLY A 290 -2.70 -13.43 -1.38
C GLY A 290 -4.01 -14.00 -1.91
N GLN A 291 -4.78 -14.67 -1.07
CA GLN A 291 -6.16 -15.02 -1.37
C GLN A 291 -7.08 -13.79 -1.26
N VAL A 292 -8.32 -13.92 -1.72
CA VAL A 292 -9.34 -12.89 -1.52
C VAL A 292 -10.54 -13.46 -0.78
N LEU A 293 -11.15 -12.64 0.06
CA LEU A 293 -12.50 -12.86 0.58
C LEU A 293 -13.47 -12.10 -0.31
N CYS A 294 -14.48 -12.77 -0.82
CA CYS A 294 -15.46 -12.14 -1.70
C CYS A 294 -16.88 -12.67 -1.45
N LYS A 295 -17.87 -11.98 -2.02
CA LYS A 295 -19.23 -12.52 -2.10
C LYS A 295 -19.22 -13.80 -2.93
N PRO A 296 -19.87 -14.90 -2.48
CA PRO A 296 -19.82 -16.17 -3.17
C PRO A 296 -20.18 -16.08 -4.66
N GLY A 297 -19.36 -16.73 -5.51
CA GLY A 297 -19.58 -16.82 -6.95
C GLY A 297 -19.30 -15.55 -7.74
N THR A 298 -18.66 -14.52 -7.14
CA THR A 298 -18.38 -13.25 -7.83
C THR A 298 -16.96 -13.11 -8.37
N VAL A 299 -16.03 -13.95 -7.90
CA VAL A 299 -14.63 -13.97 -8.33
C VAL A 299 -14.22 -15.38 -8.62
N THR A 300 -13.40 -15.58 -9.65
CA THR A 300 -12.88 -16.89 -10.07
C THR A 300 -11.36 -16.88 -10.11
N CYS A 301 -10.77 -18.09 -9.98
CA CYS A 301 -9.34 -18.29 -10.10
C CYS A 301 -8.96 -18.54 -11.56
N HIS A 302 -7.87 -17.92 -11.99
CA HIS A 302 -7.33 -18.05 -13.33
C HIS A 302 -5.81 -18.08 -13.31
N LYS A 303 -5.22 -18.76 -14.28
CA LYS A 303 -3.77 -18.83 -14.43
C LYS A 303 -3.26 -18.40 -15.79
N LYS A 304 -4.14 -18.33 -16.81
CA LYS A 304 -3.75 -17.97 -18.17
C LYS A 304 -4.56 -16.80 -18.70
N TYR A 305 -3.87 -15.76 -19.14
CA TYR A 305 -4.49 -14.50 -19.59
C TYR A 305 -3.61 -13.78 -20.60
N THR A 306 -4.20 -12.86 -21.37
CA THR A 306 -3.44 -11.81 -22.09
C THR A 306 -3.38 -10.53 -21.25
N ALA A 307 -2.31 -9.80 -21.38
CA ALA A 307 -2.12 -8.55 -20.71
C ALA A 307 -1.37 -7.54 -21.59
N GLN A 308 -1.76 -6.28 -21.49
CA GLN A 308 -0.96 -5.17 -21.98
C GLN A 308 0.13 -4.88 -20.96
N VAL A 309 1.40 -4.95 -21.38
CA VAL A 309 2.56 -4.83 -20.49
C VAL A 309 3.50 -3.77 -21.00
N TYR A 310 3.88 -2.85 -20.14
CA TYR A 310 4.97 -1.91 -20.34
C TYR A 310 6.24 -2.43 -19.63
N VAL A 311 7.33 -2.51 -20.39
CA VAL A 311 8.63 -2.96 -19.88
C VAL A 311 9.48 -1.75 -19.53
N LEU A 312 9.83 -1.59 -18.26
CA LEU A 312 10.60 -0.45 -17.78
C LEU A 312 11.98 -0.37 -18.41
N THR A 313 12.38 0.83 -18.78
CA THR A 313 13.72 1.13 -19.28
C THR A 313 14.77 1.06 -18.16
N LYS A 314 16.05 1.08 -18.54
CA LYS A 314 17.15 1.14 -17.58
C LYS A 314 17.10 2.40 -16.71
N ASP A 315 16.72 3.53 -17.32
CA ASP A 315 16.68 4.83 -16.63
C ASP A 315 15.51 4.88 -15.61
N GLU A 316 14.44 4.13 -15.87
CA GLU A 316 13.34 3.89 -14.93
C GLU A 316 13.65 2.80 -13.87
N GLY A 317 14.90 2.35 -13.75
CA GLY A 317 15.32 1.29 -12.83
C GLY A 317 15.01 -0.13 -13.29
N GLY A 318 14.49 -0.30 -14.49
CA GLY A 318 14.11 -1.57 -15.08
C GLY A 318 15.27 -2.36 -15.70
N ARG A 319 14.96 -3.08 -16.77
CA ARG A 319 15.94 -3.91 -17.50
C ARG A 319 16.79 -3.06 -18.45
N HIS A 320 18.00 -3.57 -18.73
CA HIS A 320 18.87 -3.05 -19.78
C HIS A 320 19.06 -4.03 -20.94
N THR A 321 18.47 -5.23 -20.86
CA THR A 321 18.53 -6.28 -21.87
C THR A 321 17.12 -6.72 -22.26
N PRO A 322 16.90 -7.12 -23.53
CA PRO A 322 15.62 -7.69 -23.93
C PRO A 322 15.36 -9.02 -23.22
N PHE A 323 14.09 -9.45 -23.25
CA PHE A 323 13.72 -10.83 -22.91
C PHE A 323 13.01 -11.50 -24.09
N PHE A 324 12.97 -12.80 -24.03
CA PHE A 324 12.48 -13.68 -25.09
C PHE A 324 11.30 -14.53 -24.59
N ASN A 325 10.69 -15.30 -25.48
CA ASN A 325 9.71 -16.30 -25.11
C ASN A 325 10.21 -17.21 -23.98
N ASN A 326 9.30 -17.65 -23.12
CA ASN A 326 9.58 -18.43 -21.91
C ASN A 326 10.30 -17.65 -20.79
N TYR A 327 10.31 -16.33 -20.84
CA TYR A 327 10.73 -15.50 -19.73
C TYR A 327 9.87 -15.78 -18.49
N ARG A 328 10.49 -15.91 -17.30
CA ARG A 328 9.85 -16.37 -16.06
C ARG A 328 10.07 -15.41 -14.90
N PRO A 329 9.46 -14.23 -14.89
CA PRO A 329 9.50 -13.30 -13.76
C PRO A 329 8.45 -13.64 -12.71
N GLN A 330 8.44 -12.85 -11.63
CA GLN A 330 7.38 -12.81 -10.64
C GLN A 330 6.34 -11.75 -11.00
N PHE A 331 5.08 -12.11 -10.91
CA PHE A 331 3.92 -11.24 -11.12
C PHE A 331 3.28 -10.93 -9.78
N TYR A 332 3.13 -9.65 -9.46
CA TYR A 332 2.57 -9.15 -8.22
C TYR A 332 1.16 -8.65 -8.46
N PHE A 333 0.17 -9.35 -7.91
CA PHE A 333 -1.24 -8.99 -7.97
C PHE A 333 -1.76 -8.74 -6.56
N ARG A 334 -2.38 -7.59 -6.28
CA ARG A 334 -2.90 -7.30 -4.94
C ARG A 334 -1.87 -7.64 -3.85
N THR A 335 -2.17 -8.64 -3.04
CA THR A 335 -1.32 -9.09 -1.92
C THR A 335 -0.50 -10.35 -2.21
N THR A 336 -0.61 -10.92 -3.43
CA THR A 336 0.11 -12.14 -3.84
C THR A 336 1.21 -11.87 -4.86
N ASP A 337 2.18 -12.75 -4.89
CA ASP A 337 3.17 -12.84 -5.96
C ASP A 337 3.23 -14.28 -6.48
N VAL A 338 3.33 -14.43 -7.78
CA VAL A 338 3.36 -15.73 -8.45
C VAL A 338 4.28 -15.70 -9.65
N THR A 339 5.05 -16.75 -9.83
CA THR A 339 5.87 -16.92 -11.04
C THR A 339 4.97 -17.26 -12.23
N GLY A 340 5.24 -16.63 -13.37
CA GLY A 340 4.54 -16.93 -14.61
C GLY A 340 5.49 -17.05 -15.79
N VAL A 341 5.03 -17.65 -16.86
CA VAL A 341 5.75 -17.82 -18.13
C VAL A 341 5.15 -16.86 -19.14
N VAL A 342 6.00 -16.06 -19.77
CA VAL A 342 5.61 -15.11 -20.82
C VAL A 342 5.71 -15.75 -22.19
N THR A 343 4.68 -15.59 -23.00
CA THR A 343 4.66 -15.90 -24.43
C THR A 343 4.40 -14.60 -25.21
N LEU A 344 5.35 -14.21 -26.04
CA LEU A 344 5.25 -13.04 -26.89
C LEU A 344 4.30 -13.30 -28.07
N PRO A 345 3.69 -12.24 -28.64
CA PRO A 345 2.80 -12.40 -29.79
C PRO A 345 3.54 -12.95 -31.02
N ALA A 346 2.79 -13.61 -31.90
CA ALA A 346 3.34 -14.21 -33.12
C ALA A 346 4.11 -13.16 -33.96
N GLY A 347 5.34 -13.51 -34.35
CA GLY A 347 6.22 -12.62 -35.13
C GLY A 347 7.09 -11.70 -34.27
N THR A 348 6.95 -11.72 -32.94
CA THR A 348 7.81 -10.98 -32.02
C THR A 348 8.84 -11.94 -31.41
N GLU A 349 10.11 -11.75 -31.74
CA GLU A 349 11.18 -12.62 -31.23
C GLU A 349 11.63 -12.21 -29.82
N MET A 350 11.64 -10.90 -29.54
CA MET A 350 12.08 -10.33 -28.27
C MET A 350 11.25 -9.09 -27.88
N CYS A 351 11.25 -8.77 -26.60
CA CYS A 351 10.68 -7.55 -26.05
C CYS A 351 11.80 -6.69 -25.44
N MET A 352 11.89 -5.43 -25.87
CA MET A 352 12.91 -4.48 -25.43
C MET A 352 12.43 -3.68 -24.21
N PRO A 353 13.35 -3.19 -23.35
CA PRO A 353 13.03 -2.13 -22.41
C PRO A 353 12.43 -0.91 -23.11
N GLY A 354 11.32 -0.38 -22.59
CA GLY A 354 10.54 0.70 -23.19
C GLY A 354 9.38 0.23 -24.08
N ASP A 355 9.31 -1.06 -24.41
CA ASP A 355 8.21 -1.60 -25.21
C ASP A 355 6.90 -1.68 -24.43
N ASN A 356 5.80 -1.45 -25.14
CA ASN A 356 4.45 -1.68 -24.67
C ASN A 356 3.80 -2.76 -25.54
N VAL A 357 3.67 -3.98 -25.01
CA VAL A 357 3.33 -5.18 -25.80
C VAL A 357 2.19 -5.94 -25.13
N GLU A 358 1.21 -6.39 -25.93
CA GLU A 358 0.25 -7.37 -25.48
C GLU A 358 0.89 -8.77 -25.52
N MET A 359 0.91 -9.46 -24.39
CA MET A 359 1.53 -10.78 -24.27
C MET A 359 0.61 -11.77 -23.54
N THR A 360 0.83 -13.06 -23.79
CA THR A 360 0.15 -14.13 -23.02
C THR A 360 1.01 -14.52 -21.83
N ILE A 361 0.39 -14.63 -20.66
CA ILE A 361 1.06 -15.02 -19.42
C ILE A 361 0.35 -16.24 -18.86
N GLU A 362 1.14 -17.21 -18.43
CA GLU A 362 0.65 -18.43 -17.76
C GLU A 362 1.34 -18.57 -16.41
N LEU A 363 0.55 -18.41 -15.33
CA LEU A 363 1.03 -18.50 -13.95
C LEU A 363 1.21 -19.94 -13.52
N ILE A 364 2.14 -20.21 -12.59
CA ILE A 364 2.34 -21.56 -12.05
C ILE A 364 1.21 -22.02 -11.12
N HIS A 365 0.50 -21.07 -10.50
CA HIS A 365 -0.68 -21.31 -9.66
C HIS A 365 -1.81 -20.36 -10.06
N PRO A 366 -3.08 -20.80 -9.97
CA PRO A 366 -4.22 -19.92 -10.23
C PRO A 366 -4.35 -18.88 -9.10
N ILE A 367 -4.74 -17.68 -9.46
CA ILE A 367 -5.02 -16.57 -8.54
C ILE A 367 -6.42 -16.01 -8.80
N ALA A 368 -6.99 -15.34 -7.81
CA ALA A 368 -8.22 -14.56 -7.97
C ALA A 368 -7.98 -13.43 -8.96
N MET A 369 -8.56 -13.52 -10.16
CA MET A 369 -8.29 -12.61 -11.27
C MET A 369 -9.56 -12.11 -11.92
N GLU A 370 -9.52 -10.88 -12.37
CA GLU A 370 -10.59 -10.24 -13.16
C GLU A 370 -9.95 -9.44 -14.30
N GLN A 371 -10.72 -9.24 -15.36
CA GLN A 371 -10.31 -8.35 -16.46
C GLN A 371 -10.10 -6.94 -15.94
N GLY A 372 -9.03 -6.29 -16.38
CA GLY A 372 -8.65 -4.95 -15.94
C GLY A 372 -7.79 -4.91 -14.68
N LEU A 373 -7.51 -6.05 -14.04
CA LEU A 373 -6.63 -6.12 -12.88
C LEU A 373 -5.20 -5.75 -13.26
N SER A 374 -4.62 -4.78 -12.52
CA SER A 374 -3.24 -4.34 -12.71
C SER A 374 -2.26 -5.23 -11.94
N PHE A 375 -1.02 -5.31 -12.43
CA PHE A 375 0.05 -6.06 -11.78
C PHE A 375 1.42 -5.44 -12.07
N ALA A 376 2.37 -5.71 -11.19
CA ALA A 376 3.78 -5.41 -11.39
C ALA A 376 4.56 -6.69 -11.75
N ILE A 377 5.62 -6.53 -12.55
CA ILE A 377 6.54 -7.61 -12.94
C ILE A 377 7.88 -7.35 -12.25
N ARG A 378 8.39 -8.35 -11.54
CA ARG A 378 9.67 -8.25 -10.82
C ARG A 378 10.63 -9.37 -11.17
N GLU A 379 11.92 -9.03 -11.20
CA GLU A 379 13.03 -9.95 -11.43
C GLU A 379 14.24 -9.53 -10.60
N GLY A 380 14.85 -10.45 -9.86
CA GLY A 380 16.07 -10.18 -9.10
C GLY A 380 15.96 -9.05 -8.09
N GLY A 381 14.76 -8.88 -7.47
CA GLY A 381 14.50 -7.82 -6.51
C GLY A 381 14.14 -6.45 -7.11
N ARG A 382 14.06 -6.32 -8.45
CA ARG A 382 13.73 -5.07 -9.15
C ARG A 382 12.40 -5.18 -9.87
N THR A 383 11.67 -4.07 -9.94
CA THR A 383 10.51 -3.96 -10.82
C THR A 383 11.01 -3.74 -12.25
N VAL A 384 10.57 -4.60 -13.17
CA VAL A 384 11.02 -4.59 -14.57
C VAL A 384 9.88 -4.29 -15.54
N GLY A 385 8.67 -4.21 -15.06
CA GLY A 385 7.51 -3.85 -15.86
C GLY A 385 6.23 -3.80 -15.05
N SER A 386 5.20 -3.32 -15.69
CA SER A 386 3.83 -3.33 -15.17
C SER A 386 2.85 -3.68 -16.29
N GLY A 387 1.71 -4.21 -15.92
CA GLY A 387 0.70 -4.58 -16.90
C GLY A 387 -0.71 -4.57 -16.35
N ARG A 388 -1.65 -4.77 -17.27
CA ARG A 388 -3.07 -4.89 -16.96
C ARG A 388 -3.66 -6.06 -17.72
N VAL A 389 -4.45 -6.89 -17.04
CA VAL A 389 -5.15 -8.03 -17.63
C VAL A 389 -6.15 -7.55 -18.67
N VAL A 390 -6.01 -8.05 -19.90
CA VAL A 390 -6.90 -7.71 -21.02
C VAL A 390 -7.97 -8.79 -21.18
N THR A 391 -7.56 -10.04 -21.31
CA THR A 391 -8.48 -11.16 -21.53
C THR A 391 -8.05 -12.35 -20.69
N ILE A 392 -8.98 -12.98 -20.00
CA ILE A 392 -8.77 -14.21 -19.28
C ILE A 392 -9.00 -15.38 -20.24
N ILE A 393 -8.07 -16.34 -20.28
CA ILE A 393 -8.10 -17.50 -21.19
C ILE A 393 -8.49 -18.77 -20.42
N GLU A 394 -7.88 -18.98 -19.23
CA GLU A 394 -8.11 -20.18 -18.40
C GLU A 394 -7.94 -19.85 -16.92
#